data_7cadb6476e1f35734a38feefa5f99228
#
_entry.id   7cadb6476e1f35734a38feefa5f99228
#
_cell.length_a   1.000
_cell.length_b   1.000
_cell.length_c   1.000
_cell.angle_alpha   90.00
_cell.angle_beta   90.00
_cell.angle_gamma   90.00
#
_symmetry.space_group_name_H-M   'P 1'
#
loop_
_entity.id
_entity.type
_entity.pdbx_description
1 polymer ?
#
loop_
_entity_poly.entity_id
_entity_poly.type
_entity_poly.pdbx_seq_one_letter_code
_entity_poly.pdbx_strand_id
1 'polypeptide(L)'
;MEVEKIMQELERKHPGESEFLQAVKEVLVSIKDVYNQHPEFEKAKIIERMVEPERIITFRVPWTDDKGEVHVNIGYRVQFNGAIGPYKGGLRFHPSVNLSILKFLGFEQTFKNALTTLPMGGGKGGSDFAPRGRSDAEIMRFCQAFMTELYRHIGPNEDVPAGDIGVGGREIGYLFGMYRKLTHQFEGVLTGKGLEWGGSIFRPEATGYGALYFVNQMLETKGIDIKGKTVALSGFGNVAWGAAKKATELGAKVITLSGPDGYILDPNGISGEKIDYMLELRSSGNDVCAPYADKFPGSTFFAGKKPWEAKADIYLPCATQNELNGEDADKILAAKPVCVAEVSNMGCTAEAAEKFVATKTLFAPGKAVNAGGVATSGLEMTQNSLRLGWTGKEVDERLHHIMSSIHEQCVKYGTEVNGYIDYVKGANIAGFMKVAHAMMAQGIA
;
A
#
# COMPACT_ATOMS: atom_id res chain seq x y z
N MET A 1 -26.72 -5.84 11.26
CA MET A 1 -26.34 -4.91 10.15
C MET A 1 -26.94 -5.37 8.84
N GLU A 2 -27.70 -4.49 8.18
CA GLU A 2 -28.33 -4.73 6.88
C GLU A 2 -27.49 -4.09 5.79
N VAL A 3 -26.50 -4.84 5.28
CA VAL A 3 -25.48 -4.31 4.34
C VAL A 3 -26.14 -3.70 3.10
N GLU A 4 -27.11 -4.39 2.49
CA GLU A 4 -27.74 -3.91 1.26
C GLU A 4 -28.50 -2.58 1.45
N LYS A 5 -29.12 -2.38 2.61
CA LYS A 5 -29.80 -1.12 2.94
C LYS A 5 -28.80 0.03 3.09
N ILE A 6 -27.68 -0.23 3.76
CA ILE A 6 -26.60 0.77 3.92
C ILE A 6 -26.05 1.14 2.53
N MET A 7 -25.79 0.14 1.68
CA MET A 7 -25.26 0.38 0.33
C MET A 7 -26.23 1.19 -0.54
N GLN A 8 -27.54 0.91 -0.48
CA GLN A 8 -28.56 1.71 -1.21
C GLN A 8 -28.54 3.18 -0.76
N GLU A 9 -28.43 3.44 0.54
CA GLU A 9 -28.34 4.81 1.06
C GLU A 9 -27.06 5.51 0.61
N LEU A 10 -25.91 4.81 0.61
CA LEU A 10 -24.63 5.35 0.14
C LEU A 10 -24.65 5.62 -1.36
N GLU A 11 -25.19 4.71 -2.18
CA GLU A 11 -25.28 4.91 -3.62
C GLU A 11 -26.14 6.13 -3.97
N ARG A 12 -27.22 6.37 -3.22
CA ARG A 12 -28.05 7.59 -3.36
C ARG A 12 -27.29 8.87 -3.00
N LYS A 13 -26.42 8.83 -1.98
CA LYS A 13 -25.60 9.98 -1.55
C LYS A 13 -24.39 10.23 -2.47
N HIS A 14 -23.79 9.16 -2.99
CA HIS A 14 -22.54 9.17 -3.76
C HIS A 14 -22.72 8.54 -5.15
N PRO A 15 -23.62 9.09 -5.99
CA PRO A 15 -23.93 8.51 -7.29
C PRO A 15 -22.69 8.55 -8.21
N GLY A 16 -22.39 7.40 -8.85
CA GLY A 16 -21.27 7.27 -9.78
C GLY A 16 -19.90 7.05 -9.13
N GLU A 17 -19.81 6.94 -7.80
CA GLU A 17 -18.55 6.65 -7.09
C GLU A 17 -18.35 5.13 -6.93
N SER A 18 -18.25 4.41 -8.06
CA SER A 18 -18.24 2.94 -8.12
C SER A 18 -17.10 2.31 -7.31
N GLU A 19 -15.89 2.84 -7.41
CA GLU A 19 -14.72 2.30 -6.71
C GLU A 19 -14.87 2.43 -5.19
N PHE A 20 -15.38 3.57 -4.74
CA PHE A 20 -15.62 3.82 -3.33
C PHE A 20 -16.72 2.90 -2.78
N LEU A 21 -17.85 2.81 -3.48
CA LEU A 21 -18.99 1.97 -3.08
C LEU A 21 -18.61 0.49 -3.02
N GLN A 22 -17.82 0.00 -3.98
CA GLN A 22 -17.32 -1.37 -3.98
C GLN A 22 -16.46 -1.65 -2.74
N ALA A 23 -15.51 -0.79 -2.43
CA ALA A 23 -14.62 -0.97 -1.28
C ALA A 23 -15.39 -0.99 0.05
N VAL A 24 -16.37 -0.10 0.20
CA VAL A 24 -17.23 -0.09 1.38
C VAL A 24 -18.00 -1.40 1.50
N LYS A 25 -18.62 -1.88 0.42
CA LYS A 25 -19.37 -3.14 0.43
C LYS A 25 -18.52 -4.33 0.86
N GLU A 26 -17.31 -4.45 0.31
CA GLU A 26 -16.37 -5.54 0.66
C GLU A 26 -16.03 -5.56 2.15
N VAL A 27 -15.76 -4.40 2.73
CA VAL A 27 -15.48 -4.29 4.17
C VAL A 27 -16.72 -4.62 4.99
N LEU A 28 -17.90 -4.05 4.67
CA LEU A 28 -19.13 -4.28 5.41
C LEU A 28 -19.55 -5.76 5.43
N VAL A 29 -19.37 -6.47 4.32
CA VAL A 29 -19.60 -7.92 4.25
C VAL A 29 -18.67 -8.66 5.19
N SER A 30 -17.38 -8.32 5.21
CA SER A 30 -16.39 -8.99 6.05
C SER A 30 -16.62 -8.81 7.56
N ILE A 31 -17.12 -7.64 7.97
CA ILE A 31 -17.26 -7.29 9.40
C ILE A 31 -18.66 -7.55 9.95
N LYS A 32 -19.63 -7.95 9.10
CA LYS A 32 -21.05 -8.08 9.48
C LYS A 32 -21.26 -8.87 10.76
N ASP A 33 -20.64 -10.03 10.87
CA ASP A 33 -20.84 -10.93 12.00
C ASP A 33 -20.30 -10.35 13.31
N VAL A 34 -19.12 -9.76 13.29
CA VAL A 34 -18.53 -9.14 14.46
C VAL A 34 -19.30 -7.88 14.86
N TYR A 35 -19.73 -7.07 13.90
CA TYR A 35 -20.55 -5.88 14.17
C TYR A 35 -21.86 -6.24 14.89
N ASN A 36 -22.51 -7.32 14.47
CA ASN A 36 -23.78 -7.76 15.08
C ASN A 36 -23.62 -8.24 16.53
N GLN A 37 -22.39 -8.54 16.97
CA GLN A 37 -22.10 -8.88 18.37
C GLN A 37 -21.92 -7.63 19.26
N HIS A 38 -21.95 -6.43 18.65
CA HIS A 38 -21.70 -5.14 19.31
C HIS A 38 -22.88 -4.18 19.10
N PRO A 39 -24.03 -4.36 19.79
CA PRO A 39 -25.19 -3.49 19.62
C PRO A 39 -24.93 -2.03 19.95
N GLU A 40 -23.90 -1.74 20.74
CA GLU A 40 -23.42 -0.40 21.04
C GLU A 40 -22.92 0.34 19.80
N PHE A 41 -22.35 -0.36 18.80
CA PHE A 41 -21.88 0.25 17.56
C PHE A 41 -23.04 0.77 16.71
N GLU A 42 -24.16 0.03 16.67
CA GLU A 42 -25.35 0.48 15.95
C GLU A 42 -25.98 1.72 16.61
N LYS A 43 -26.05 1.71 17.94
CA LYS A 43 -26.55 2.85 18.71
C LYS A 43 -25.74 4.13 18.51
N ALA A 44 -24.40 3.98 18.36
CA ALA A 44 -23.48 5.08 18.12
C ALA A 44 -23.31 5.43 16.63
N LYS A 45 -24.03 4.76 15.73
CA LYS A 45 -23.93 4.98 14.28
C LYS A 45 -22.52 4.84 13.72
N ILE A 46 -21.77 3.85 14.23
CA ILE A 46 -20.37 3.69 13.89
C ILE A 46 -20.18 3.49 12.38
N ILE A 47 -21.00 2.65 11.73
CA ILE A 47 -20.87 2.44 10.28
C ILE A 47 -21.19 3.68 9.49
N GLU A 48 -22.32 4.33 9.76
CA GLU A 48 -22.74 5.53 9.04
C GLU A 48 -21.71 6.67 9.16
N ARG A 49 -21.00 6.78 10.29
CA ARG A 49 -19.91 7.74 10.49
C ARG A 49 -18.60 7.29 9.85
N MET A 50 -18.33 5.99 9.85
CA MET A 50 -17.07 5.43 9.34
C MET A 50 -17.00 5.39 7.80
N VAL A 51 -18.13 5.29 7.13
CA VAL A 51 -18.21 5.26 5.65
C VAL A 51 -18.29 6.65 5.01
N GLU A 52 -18.39 7.69 5.81
CA GLU A 52 -18.31 9.07 5.32
C GLU A 52 -16.97 9.69 5.71
N PRO A 53 -16.24 10.31 4.78
CA PRO A 53 -15.01 11.02 5.14
C PRO A 53 -15.31 12.20 6.05
N GLU A 54 -14.46 12.46 7.04
CA GLU A 54 -14.63 13.60 7.96
C GLU A 54 -14.53 14.95 7.23
N ARG A 55 -13.62 15.05 6.24
CA ARG A 55 -13.48 16.24 5.38
C ARG A 55 -12.95 15.89 4.00
N ILE A 56 -13.40 16.65 3.01
CA ILE A 56 -12.87 16.64 1.66
C ILE A 56 -12.51 18.08 1.29
N ILE A 57 -11.25 18.29 0.92
CA ILE A 57 -10.74 19.55 0.41
C ILE A 57 -10.53 19.40 -1.08
N THR A 58 -11.20 20.21 -1.87
CA THR A 58 -11.05 20.26 -3.33
C THR A 58 -10.64 21.68 -3.73
N PHE A 59 -9.62 21.78 -4.55
CA PHE A 59 -9.08 23.09 -4.95
C PHE A 59 -8.57 23.07 -6.39
N ARG A 60 -8.55 24.23 -7.01
CA ARG A 60 -8.00 24.45 -8.34
C ARG A 60 -6.49 24.69 -8.26
N VAL A 61 -5.74 24.07 -9.16
CA VAL A 61 -4.28 24.19 -9.25
C VAL A 61 -3.90 24.76 -10.62
N PRO A 62 -3.81 26.08 -10.78
CA PRO A 62 -3.28 26.70 -11.99
C PRO A 62 -1.74 26.70 -11.96
N TRP A 63 -1.13 26.37 -13.08
CA TRP A 63 0.33 26.38 -13.24
C TRP A 63 0.71 26.63 -14.69
N THR A 64 1.99 26.97 -14.97
CA THR A 64 2.49 27.23 -16.32
C THR A 64 3.54 26.22 -16.72
N ASP A 65 3.48 25.77 -17.97
CA ASP A 65 4.51 24.91 -18.56
C ASP A 65 5.77 25.66 -18.99
N ASP A 66 6.71 24.95 -19.59
CA ASP A 66 7.98 25.54 -20.05
C ASP A 66 7.80 26.48 -21.26
N LYS A 67 6.65 26.43 -21.91
CA LYS A 67 6.30 27.35 -23.03
C LYS A 67 5.55 28.59 -22.55
N GLY A 68 5.22 28.64 -21.25
CA GLY A 68 4.44 29.73 -20.64
C GLY A 68 2.92 29.56 -20.82
N GLU A 69 2.46 28.39 -21.28
CA GLU A 69 1.03 28.09 -21.39
C GLU A 69 0.45 27.76 -20.01
N VAL A 70 -0.75 28.28 -19.75
CA VAL A 70 -1.46 28.07 -18.47
C VAL A 70 -2.24 26.77 -18.52
N HIS A 71 -2.02 25.93 -17.52
CA HIS A 71 -2.78 24.72 -17.27
C HIS A 71 -3.57 24.82 -15.98
N VAL A 72 -4.68 24.09 -15.88
CA VAL A 72 -5.52 24.05 -14.68
C VAL A 72 -5.84 22.60 -14.37
N ASN A 73 -5.39 22.14 -13.21
CA ASN A 73 -5.72 20.83 -12.66
C ASN A 73 -6.59 20.98 -11.40
N ILE A 74 -7.16 19.87 -10.95
CA ILE A 74 -7.91 19.79 -9.70
C ILE A 74 -7.08 19.06 -8.67
N GLY A 75 -6.91 19.65 -7.49
CA GLY A 75 -6.30 19.05 -6.33
C GLY A 75 -7.32 18.59 -5.31
N TYR A 76 -7.02 17.50 -4.63
CA TYR A 76 -7.87 16.89 -3.60
C TYR A 76 -7.07 16.47 -2.38
N ARG A 77 -7.69 16.60 -1.20
CA ARG A 77 -7.29 15.90 0.02
C ARG A 77 -8.54 15.36 0.71
N VAL A 78 -8.61 14.04 0.86
CA VAL A 78 -9.64 13.34 1.62
C VAL A 78 -9.06 13.03 2.99
N GLN A 79 -9.55 13.70 4.01
CA GLN A 79 -9.29 13.41 5.42
C GLN A 79 -10.39 12.47 5.89
N PHE A 80 -10.10 11.16 5.82
CA PHE A 80 -11.16 10.17 5.88
C PHE A 80 -11.61 9.86 7.29
N ASN A 81 -10.68 9.48 8.18
CA ASN A 81 -10.97 9.19 9.58
C ASN A 81 -9.77 9.49 10.46
N GLY A 82 -9.91 10.34 11.43
CA GLY A 82 -8.88 10.80 12.38
C GLY A 82 -8.96 10.19 13.77
N ALA A 83 -9.83 9.21 14.01
CA ALA A 83 -10.08 8.68 15.36
C ALA A 83 -8.84 8.04 16.03
N ILE A 84 -7.89 7.53 15.24
CA ILE A 84 -6.70 6.85 15.78
C ILE A 84 -5.39 7.63 15.59
N GLY A 85 -5.44 8.84 15.08
CA GLY A 85 -4.28 9.72 14.92
C GLY A 85 -4.41 10.65 13.71
N PRO A 86 -3.37 11.44 13.43
CA PRO A 86 -3.35 12.34 12.27
C PRO A 86 -3.69 11.60 10.97
N TYR A 87 -4.41 12.24 10.07
CA TYR A 87 -4.70 11.64 8.76
C TYR A 87 -3.39 11.30 8.05
N LYS A 88 -3.29 10.09 7.52
CA LYS A 88 -2.08 9.60 6.88
C LYS A 88 -2.42 8.86 5.61
N GLY A 89 -1.74 9.21 4.53
CA GLY A 89 -1.85 8.54 3.23
C GLY A 89 -1.25 9.37 2.10
N GLY A 90 -0.96 8.70 0.98
CA GLY A 90 -0.21 9.27 -0.14
C GLY A 90 -0.97 10.32 -0.95
N LEU A 91 -0.19 11.10 -1.70
CA LEU A 91 -0.67 11.93 -2.79
C LEU A 91 -0.40 11.19 -4.11
N ARG A 92 -1.40 11.13 -4.98
CA ARG A 92 -1.30 10.51 -6.31
C ARG A 92 -1.41 11.59 -7.39
N PHE A 93 -0.42 11.67 -8.28
CA PHE A 93 -0.48 12.52 -9.47
C PHE A 93 -0.60 11.64 -10.71
N HIS A 94 -1.84 11.53 -11.21
CA HIS A 94 -2.14 10.70 -12.38
C HIS A 94 -3.44 11.18 -13.04
N PRO A 95 -3.55 11.15 -14.39
CA PRO A 95 -4.76 11.61 -15.09
C PRO A 95 -6.07 10.92 -14.67
N SER A 96 -5.99 9.69 -14.16
CA SER A 96 -7.17 8.96 -13.68
C SER A 96 -7.69 9.39 -12.31
N VAL A 97 -6.98 10.27 -11.61
CA VAL A 97 -7.39 10.70 -10.26
C VAL A 97 -8.72 11.43 -10.31
N ASN A 98 -9.65 10.94 -9.50
CA ASN A 98 -10.95 11.54 -9.25
C ASN A 98 -11.34 11.33 -7.78
N LEU A 99 -12.44 11.93 -7.36
CA LEU A 99 -12.86 11.87 -5.96
C LEU A 99 -13.24 10.45 -5.51
N SER A 100 -13.90 9.65 -6.35
CA SER A 100 -14.28 8.26 -6.05
C SER A 100 -13.04 7.42 -5.71
N ILE A 101 -12.00 7.48 -6.54
CA ILE A 101 -10.72 6.77 -6.32
C ILE A 101 -10.07 7.23 -5.01
N LEU A 102 -10.04 8.53 -4.72
CA LEU A 102 -9.41 9.04 -3.50
C LEU A 102 -10.21 8.71 -2.24
N LYS A 103 -11.52 8.69 -2.29
CA LYS A 103 -12.38 8.21 -1.20
C LYS A 103 -12.17 6.71 -0.95
N PHE A 104 -12.16 5.90 -2.00
CA PHE A 104 -11.81 4.49 -1.93
C PHE A 104 -10.48 4.28 -1.21
N LEU A 105 -9.44 4.93 -1.71
CA LEU A 105 -8.09 4.79 -1.17
C LEU A 105 -7.97 5.33 0.27
N GLY A 106 -8.68 6.40 0.60
CA GLY A 106 -8.69 6.97 1.96
C GLY A 106 -9.42 6.05 2.96
N PHE A 107 -10.51 5.44 2.55
CA PHE A 107 -11.25 4.45 3.32
C PHE A 107 -10.39 3.21 3.62
N GLU A 108 -9.79 2.61 2.61
CA GLU A 108 -8.88 1.46 2.76
C GLU A 108 -7.65 1.82 3.61
N GLN A 109 -7.12 3.04 3.45
CA GLN A 109 -5.97 3.51 4.22
C GLN A 109 -6.26 3.60 5.71
N THR A 110 -7.50 3.92 6.10
CA THR A 110 -7.93 3.96 7.51
C THR A 110 -7.70 2.60 8.20
N PHE A 111 -8.14 1.52 7.58
CA PHE A 111 -7.97 0.16 8.13
C PHE A 111 -6.53 -0.34 8.05
N LYS A 112 -5.84 -0.05 6.96
CA LYS A 112 -4.43 -0.38 6.81
C LYS A 112 -3.56 0.27 7.88
N ASN A 113 -3.77 1.56 8.15
CA ASN A 113 -3.04 2.29 9.19
C ASN A 113 -3.39 1.76 10.58
N ALA A 114 -4.66 1.40 10.82
CA ALA A 114 -5.09 0.82 12.08
C ALA A 114 -4.34 -0.47 12.43
N LEU A 115 -4.02 -1.30 11.44
CA LEU A 115 -3.27 -2.54 11.64
C LEU A 115 -1.84 -2.29 12.14
N THR A 116 -1.20 -1.18 11.76
CA THR A 116 0.20 -0.91 12.11
C THR A 116 0.47 -0.70 13.60
N THR A 117 -0.57 -0.58 14.42
CA THR A 117 -0.50 -0.18 15.83
C THR A 117 -0.07 1.27 16.08
N LEU A 118 0.46 1.94 15.09
CA LEU A 118 0.89 3.34 15.17
C LEU A 118 -0.31 4.30 15.18
N PRO A 119 -0.19 5.48 15.82
CA PRO A 119 -1.27 6.47 15.90
C PRO A 119 -1.39 7.25 14.58
N MET A 120 -2.01 6.65 13.59
CA MET A 120 -2.24 7.22 12.25
C MET A 120 -3.67 6.96 11.80
N GLY A 121 -4.40 8.02 11.50
CA GLY A 121 -5.69 7.97 10.85
C GLY A 121 -5.58 7.67 9.34
N GLY A 122 -6.69 7.74 8.62
CA GLY A 122 -6.74 7.50 7.18
C GLY A 122 -6.94 8.78 6.39
N GLY A 123 -6.15 8.96 5.34
CA GLY A 123 -6.32 10.03 4.38
C GLY A 123 -5.74 9.68 3.02
N LYS A 124 -6.18 10.39 2.00
CA LYS A 124 -5.66 10.26 0.63
C LYS A 124 -5.83 11.57 -0.13
N GLY A 125 -4.91 11.84 -1.04
CA GLY A 125 -5.02 13.04 -1.87
C GLY A 125 -4.39 12.85 -3.23
N GLY A 126 -4.38 13.91 -4.01
CA GLY A 126 -3.77 13.90 -5.32
C GLY A 126 -4.37 14.90 -6.29
N SER A 127 -4.04 14.69 -7.55
CA SER A 127 -4.49 15.52 -8.66
C SER A 127 -4.52 14.71 -9.97
N ASP A 128 -5.35 15.14 -10.90
CA ASP A 128 -5.38 14.66 -12.29
C ASP A 128 -4.16 15.09 -13.12
N PHE A 129 -3.17 15.72 -12.50
CA PHE A 129 -1.89 16.07 -13.10
C PHE A 129 -1.08 14.85 -13.53
N ALA A 130 -0.54 14.89 -14.76
CA ALA A 130 0.33 13.85 -15.30
C ALA A 130 1.81 14.28 -15.25
N PRO A 131 2.63 13.79 -14.32
CA PRO A 131 4.06 14.16 -14.26
C PRO A 131 4.90 13.52 -15.35
N ARG A 132 4.45 12.39 -15.93
CA ARG A 132 5.21 11.69 -16.98
C ARG A 132 5.35 12.57 -18.22
N GLY A 133 6.59 12.73 -18.70
CA GLY A 133 6.90 13.56 -19.88
C GLY A 133 7.01 15.06 -19.60
N ARG A 134 6.87 15.49 -18.35
CA ARG A 134 7.09 16.86 -17.92
C ARG A 134 8.52 17.08 -17.45
N SER A 135 9.01 18.32 -17.61
CA SER A 135 10.31 18.72 -17.09
C SER A 135 10.29 18.81 -15.56
N ASP A 136 11.46 18.74 -14.92
CA ASP A 136 11.59 18.96 -13.48
C ASP A 136 11.08 20.35 -13.05
N ALA A 137 11.27 21.36 -13.90
CA ALA A 137 10.80 22.72 -13.67
C ALA A 137 9.27 22.81 -13.71
N GLU A 138 8.62 22.11 -14.65
CA GLU A 138 7.15 22.01 -14.72
C GLU A 138 6.58 21.32 -13.50
N ILE A 139 7.16 20.17 -13.10
CA ILE A 139 6.73 19.41 -11.93
C ILE A 139 6.93 20.22 -10.66
N MET A 140 8.04 20.94 -10.54
CA MET A 140 8.27 21.83 -9.40
C MET A 140 7.20 22.93 -9.30
N ARG A 141 6.89 23.61 -10.41
CA ARG A 141 5.85 24.65 -10.45
C ARG A 141 4.48 24.09 -10.08
N PHE A 142 4.14 22.90 -10.60
CA PHE A 142 2.90 22.24 -10.22
C PHE A 142 2.85 21.91 -8.71
N CYS A 143 3.90 21.30 -8.16
CA CYS A 143 3.99 20.97 -6.73
C CYS A 143 3.87 22.21 -5.84
N GLN A 144 4.49 23.33 -6.24
CA GLN A 144 4.41 24.58 -5.53
C GLN A 144 2.99 25.16 -5.56
N ALA A 145 2.32 25.15 -6.72
CA ALA A 145 0.95 25.59 -6.87
C ALA A 145 -0.02 24.73 -6.05
N PHE A 146 0.16 23.39 -6.09
CA PHE A 146 -0.62 22.44 -5.31
C PHE A 146 -0.47 22.68 -3.80
N MET A 147 0.75 22.86 -3.31
CA MET A 147 1.02 23.09 -1.89
C MET A 147 0.52 24.44 -1.41
N THR A 148 0.48 25.47 -2.27
CA THR A 148 -0.07 26.80 -1.92
C THR A 148 -1.53 26.71 -1.45
N GLU A 149 -2.28 25.76 -1.97
CA GLU A 149 -3.66 25.49 -1.53
C GLU A 149 -3.70 24.52 -0.35
N LEU A 150 -2.89 23.46 -0.39
CA LEU A 150 -2.97 22.37 0.58
C LEU A 150 -2.41 22.73 1.97
N TYR A 151 -1.40 23.59 2.07
CA TYR A 151 -0.61 23.78 3.31
C TYR A 151 -1.42 24.14 4.55
N ARG A 152 -2.59 24.80 4.39
CA ARG A 152 -3.47 25.18 5.49
C ARG A 152 -4.20 24.00 6.14
N HIS A 153 -4.19 22.86 5.51
CA HIS A 153 -4.99 21.68 5.85
C HIS A 153 -4.14 20.49 6.28
N ILE A 154 -2.81 20.65 6.34
CA ILE A 154 -1.87 19.61 6.70
C ILE A 154 -0.89 20.11 7.76
N GLY A 155 -0.31 19.18 8.49
CA GLY A 155 0.66 19.46 9.54
C GLY A 155 1.03 18.18 10.29
N PRO A 156 2.09 18.21 11.13
CA PRO A 156 2.61 17.01 11.79
C PRO A 156 1.61 16.34 12.74
N ASN A 157 0.66 17.08 13.28
CA ASN A 157 -0.34 16.61 14.24
C ASN A 157 -1.76 16.55 13.66
N GLU A 158 -1.95 16.93 12.42
CA GLU A 158 -3.26 17.00 11.76
C GLU A 158 -3.35 16.03 10.59
N ASP A 159 -2.49 16.20 9.60
CA ASP A 159 -2.52 15.43 8.36
C ASP A 159 -1.10 15.37 7.76
N VAL A 160 -0.57 14.17 7.60
CA VAL A 160 0.78 13.94 7.09
C VAL A 160 0.74 13.13 5.79
N PRO A 161 0.69 13.81 4.62
CA PRO A 161 0.73 13.15 3.34
C PRO A 161 2.05 12.42 3.07
N ALA A 162 2.04 11.51 2.10
CA ALA A 162 3.20 10.76 1.62
C ALA A 162 3.22 10.70 0.09
N GLY A 163 4.18 9.98 -0.48
CA GLY A 163 4.18 9.65 -1.90
C GLY A 163 3.22 8.50 -2.25
N ASP A 164 2.83 8.46 -3.50
CA ASP A 164 2.05 7.42 -4.17
C ASP A 164 2.38 7.46 -5.67
N ILE A 165 1.56 6.89 -6.54
CA ILE A 165 1.78 6.95 -8.00
C ILE A 165 2.00 8.41 -8.46
N GLY A 166 3.08 8.65 -9.19
CA GLY A 166 3.44 9.98 -9.70
C GLY A 166 4.00 10.96 -8.66
N VAL A 167 4.18 10.53 -7.41
CA VAL A 167 4.76 11.33 -6.32
C VAL A 167 5.86 10.54 -5.63
N GLY A 168 7.09 10.75 -6.04
CA GLY A 168 8.29 10.18 -5.44
C GLY A 168 9.05 11.20 -4.58
N GLY A 169 10.31 10.87 -4.28
CA GLY A 169 11.18 11.74 -3.46
C GLY A 169 11.37 13.13 -4.02
N ARG A 170 11.43 13.29 -5.36
CA ARG A 170 11.52 14.59 -6.04
C ARG A 170 10.29 15.46 -5.74
N GLU A 171 9.10 14.94 -5.96
CA GLU A 171 7.84 15.64 -5.72
C GLU A 171 7.66 15.96 -4.24
N ILE A 172 7.97 15.02 -3.35
CA ILE A 172 7.96 15.25 -1.89
C ILE A 172 8.92 16.41 -1.52
N GLY A 173 10.07 16.46 -2.15
CA GLY A 173 11.03 17.57 -1.95
C GLY A 173 10.45 18.91 -2.36
N TYR A 174 9.85 19.02 -3.53
CA TYR A 174 9.22 20.27 -4.00
C TYR A 174 8.04 20.69 -3.14
N LEU A 175 7.21 19.73 -2.73
CA LEU A 175 6.07 19.98 -1.83
C LEU A 175 6.53 20.45 -0.45
N PHE A 176 7.54 19.79 0.14
CA PHE A 176 8.08 20.15 1.45
C PHE A 176 8.77 21.51 1.44
N GLY A 177 9.55 21.80 0.40
CA GLY A 177 10.21 23.11 0.24
C GLY A 177 9.21 24.26 0.20
N MET A 178 8.08 24.07 -0.50
CA MET A 178 7.03 25.08 -0.57
C MET A 178 6.26 25.19 0.75
N TYR A 179 5.92 24.06 1.39
CA TYR A 179 5.31 24.07 2.72
C TYR A 179 6.13 24.89 3.72
N ARG A 180 7.45 24.57 3.81
CA ARG A 180 8.38 25.27 4.69
C ARG A 180 8.46 26.77 4.38
N LYS A 181 8.43 27.14 3.10
CA LYS A 181 8.41 28.55 2.68
C LYS A 181 7.16 29.29 3.13
N LEU A 182 5.99 28.66 3.03
CA LEU A 182 4.70 29.26 3.39
C LEU A 182 4.48 29.36 4.90
N THR A 183 4.92 28.33 5.64
CA THR A 183 4.70 28.26 7.10
C THR A 183 5.84 28.86 7.93
N HIS A 184 7.02 29.00 7.35
CA HIS A 184 8.27 29.33 8.06
C HIS A 184 8.65 28.29 9.15
N GLN A 185 8.16 27.04 9.01
CA GLN A 185 8.40 25.98 9.98
C GLN A 185 9.11 24.80 9.32
N PHE A 186 10.07 24.21 10.05
CA PHE A 186 10.69 22.92 9.71
C PHE A 186 10.13 21.88 10.65
N GLU A 187 9.11 21.16 10.20
CA GLU A 187 8.37 20.20 11.02
C GLU A 187 8.09 18.88 10.28
N GLY A 188 7.60 17.89 11.00
CA GLY A 188 7.39 16.53 10.52
C GLY A 188 6.17 16.35 9.62
N VAL A 189 5.90 17.29 8.72
CA VAL A 189 4.90 17.16 7.66
C VAL A 189 5.49 16.41 6.47
N LEU A 190 4.69 15.66 5.75
CA LEU A 190 5.10 14.79 4.66
C LEU A 190 6.08 13.66 5.09
N THR A 191 5.94 12.49 4.53
CA THR A 191 6.90 11.38 4.66
C THR A 191 7.41 10.93 3.31
N GLY A 192 8.54 10.23 3.32
CA GLY A 192 9.33 9.95 2.11
C GLY A 192 10.35 11.04 1.81
N LYS A 193 10.72 11.81 2.84
CA LYS A 193 11.74 12.85 2.76
C LYS A 193 13.15 12.26 2.57
N GLY A 194 14.07 13.05 2.04
CA GLY A 194 15.50 12.72 2.00
C GLY A 194 16.12 12.67 3.40
N LEU A 195 17.17 11.86 3.56
CA LEU A 195 17.85 11.68 4.85
C LEU A 195 18.40 12.99 5.40
N GLU A 196 18.86 13.89 4.53
CA GLU A 196 19.44 15.18 4.90
C GLU A 196 18.44 16.17 5.49
N TRP A 197 17.13 15.90 5.36
CA TRP A 197 16.08 16.82 5.77
C TRP A 197 14.87 16.13 6.44
N GLY A 198 15.15 15.09 7.23
CA GLY A 198 14.20 14.47 8.15
C GLY A 198 13.57 13.18 7.64
N GLY A 199 14.12 12.56 6.59
CA GLY A 199 13.71 11.25 6.10
C GLY A 199 14.17 10.09 6.97
N SER A 200 13.57 8.94 6.79
CA SER A 200 13.96 7.68 7.45
C SER A 200 14.70 6.75 6.49
N ILE A 201 15.57 5.91 7.04
CA ILE A 201 16.23 4.80 6.34
C ILE A 201 15.18 3.74 5.94
N PHE A 202 15.49 2.89 4.97
CA PHE A 202 14.66 1.78 4.45
C PHE A 202 13.32 2.17 3.79
N ARG A 203 13.20 3.39 3.27
CA ARG A 203 11.95 3.78 2.57
C ARG A 203 11.69 3.01 1.27
N PRO A 204 12.66 2.84 0.34
CA PRO A 204 12.44 2.08 -0.89
C PRO A 204 12.11 0.60 -0.66
N GLU A 205 12.78 -0.03 0.30
CA GLU A 205 12.68 -1.46 0.60
C GLU A 205 11.51 -1.82 1.51
N ALA A 206 11.00 -0.86 2.27
CA ALA A 206 10.13 -1.10 3.42
C ALA A 206 8.90 -1.99 3.12
N THR A 207 8.27 -1.80 1.98
CA THR A 207 7.11 -2.59 1.59
C THR A 207 7.49 -4.05 1.36
N GLY A 208 8.56 -4.29 0.60
CA GLY A 208 9.06 -5.64 0.34
C GLY A 208 9.59 -6.34 1.60
N TYR A 209 10.34 -5.62 2.44
CA TYR A 209 10.85 -6.17 3.70
C TYR A 209 9.70 -6.56 4.63
N GLY A 210 8.74 -5.67 4.84
CA GLY A 210 7.57 -5.94 5.66
C GLY A 210 6.76 -7.13 5.16
N ALA A 211 6.58 -7.23 3.84
CA ALA A 211 5.88 -8.34 3.23
C ALA A 211 6.54 -9.68 3.55
N LEU A 212 7.88 -9.77 3.46
CA LEU A 212 8.58 -11.01 3.77
C LEU A 212 8.57 -11.37 5.25
N TYR A 213 8.58 -10.39 6.17
CA TYR A 213 8.34 -10.65 7.58
C TYR A 213 6.96 -11.25 7.83
N PHE A 214 5.93 -10.69 7.19
CA PHE A 214 4.57 -11.21 7.29
C PHE A 214 4.45 -12.62 6.70
N VAL A 215 4.99 -12.85 5.50
CA VAL A 215 5.00 -14.16 4.84
C VAL A 215 5.70 -15.20 5.68
N ASN A 216 6.87 -14.88 6.24
CA ASN A 216 7.60 -15.82 7.12
C ASN A 216 6.72 -16.28 8.29
N GLN A 217 6.00 -15.36 8.93
CA GLN A 217 5.10 -15.68 10.03
C GLN A 217 3.87 -16.50 9.57
N MET A 218 3.34 -16.21 8.36
CA MET A 218 2.30 -17.08 7.78
C MET A 218 2.78 -18.53 7.65
N LEU A 219 4.00 -18.75 7.18
CA LEU A 219 4.60 -20.09 7.04
C LEU A 219 4.83 -20.75 8.42
N GLU A 220 5.29 -19.99 9.39
CA GLU A 220 5.50 -20.46 10.77
C GLU A 220 4.19 -20.99 11.40
N THR A 221 3.01 -20.44 11.07
CA THR A 221 1.72 -20.98 11.54
C THR A 221 1.45 -22.41 11.08
N LYS A 222 2.16 -22.86 10.04
CA LYS A 222 2.10 -24.22 9.50
C LYS A 222 3.34 -25.04 9.80
N GLY A 223 4.27 -24.53 10.62
CA GLY A 223 5.53 -25.17 10.92
C GLY A 223 6.47 -25.28 9.71
N ILE A 224 6.34 -24.36 8.75
CA ILE A 224 7.13 -24.35 7.52
C ILE A 224 8.22 -23.27 7.64
N ASP A 225 9.47 -23.67 7.35
CA ASP A 225 10.59 -22.75 7.23
C ASP A 225 10.62 -22.16 5.81
N ILE A 226 10.81 -20.85 5.70
CA ILE A 226 10.97 -20.14 4.41
C ILE A 226 12.29 -20.50 3.73
N LYS A 227 13.30 -20.94 4.49
CA LYS A 227 14.60 -21.30 3.96
C LYS A 227 14.49 -22.42 2.93
N GLY A 228 15.08 -22.21 1.76
CA GLY A 228 15.06 -23.14 0.65
C GLY A 228 13.77 -23.13 -0.17
N LYS A 229 12.76 -22.36 0.19
CA LYS A 229 11.54 -22.19 -0.62
C LYS A 229 11.81 -21.34 -1.85
N THR A 230 11.13 -21.69 -2.94
CA THR A 230 11.16 -20.90 -4.17
C THR A 230 10.09 -19.82 -4.16
N VAL A 231 10.44 -18.64 -4.64
CA VAL A 231 9.56 -17.45 -4.69
C VAL A 231 9.41 -16.98 -6.12
N ALA A 232 8.18 -16.95 -6.60
CA ALA A 232 7.81 -16.25 -7.83
C ALA A 232 7.23 -14.87 -7.48
N LEU A 233 7.83 -13.81 -8.00
CA LEU A 233 7.33 -12.44 -7.81
C LEU A 233 7.21 -11.72 -9.16
N SER A 234 6.36 -10.70 -9.20
CA SER A 234 6.19 -9.81 -10.34
C SER A 234 6.88 -8.46 -10.11
N GLY A 235 7.17 -7.76 -11.20
CA GLY A 235 7.80 -6.46 -11.16
C GLY A 235 9.32 -6.49 -10.97
N PHE A 236 9.93 -5.30 -11.07
CA PHE A 236 11.33 -5.02 -10.73
C PHE A 236 11.51 -3.61 -10.14
N GLY A 237 10.40 -3.02 -9.67
CA GLY A 237 10.39 -1.76 -8.94
C GLY A 237 10.85 -1.91 -7.48
N ASN A 238 10.72 -0.85 -6.67
CA ASN A 238 11.13 -0.85 -5.25
C ASN A 238 10.54 -1.99 -4.43
N VAL A 239 9.25 -2.28 -4.65
CA VAL A 239 8.53 -3.30 -3.91
C VAL A 239 9.11 -4.70 -4.22
N ALA A 240 9.23 -5.02 -5.50
CA ALA A 240 9.80 -6.29 -5.96
C ALA A 240 11.27 -6.44 -5.56
N TRP A 241 12.06 -5.37 -5.72
CA TRP A 241 13.46 -5.34 -5.30
C TRP A 241 13.63 -5.59 -3.79
N GLY A 242 12.86 -4.87 -2.95
CA GLY A 242 12.88 -5.08 -1.50
C GLY A 242 12.43 -6.48 -1.11
N ALA A 243 11.38 -7.01 -1.75
CA ALA A 243 10.91 -8.37 -1.52
C ALA A 243 11.98 -9.42 -1.90
N ALA A 244 12.61 -9.27 -3.07
CA ALA A 244 13.67 -10.19 -3.52
C ALA A 244 14.87 -10.16 -2.57
N LYS A 245 15.30 -8.98 -2.14
CA LYS A 245 16.41 -8.80 -1.20
C LYS A 245 16.13 -9.49 0.14
N LYS A 246 14.98 -9.21 0.75
CA LYS A 246 14.62 -9.82 2.05
C LYS A 246 14.36 -11.31 1.95
N ALA A 247 13.73 -11.80 0.88
CA ALA A 247 13.53 -13.22 0.65
C ALA A 247 14.88 -13.97 0.60
N THR A 248 15.85 -13.42 -0.11
CA THR A 248 17.21 -13.98 -0.20
C THR A 248 17.93 -13.97 1.15
N GLU A 249 17.81 -12.87 1.93
CA GLU A 249 18.36 -12.78 3.28
C GLU A 249 17.77 -13.85 4.23
N LEU A 250 16.48 -14.16 4.10
CA LEU A 250 15.79 -15.21 4.86
C LEU A 250 16.10 -16.63 4.33
N GLY A 251 16.89 -16.76 3.26
CA GLY A 251 17.31 -18.04 2.69
C GLY A 251 16.37 -18.66 1.68
N ALA A 252 15.34 -17.92 1.22
CA ALA A 252 14.51 -18.32 0.08
C ALA A 252 15.22 -18.07 -1.25
N LYS A 253 14.74 -18.72 -2.31
CA LYS A 253 15.26 -18.57 -3.67
C LYS A 253 14.23 -17.83 -4.54
N VAL A 254 14.48 -16.59 -4.87
CA VAL A 254 13.67 -15.83 -5.83
C VAL A 254 14.01 -16.28 -7.24
N ILE A 255 13.01 -16.73 -8.01
CA ILE A 255 13.23 -17.31 -9.34
C ILE A 255 12.61 -16.50 -10.49
N THR A 256 11.79 -15.48 -10.21
CA THR A 256 11.20 -14.65 -11.26
C THR A 256 11.32 -13.16 -10.95
N LEU A 257 11.32 -12.37 -12.01
CA LEU A 257 10.96 -10.95 -12.04
C LEU A 257 10.16 -10.70 -13.32
N SER A 258 9.38 -9.61 -13.39
CA SER A 258 8.57 -9.32 -14.58
C SER A 258 8.47 -7.83 -14.87
N GLY A 259 8.28 -7.51 -16.14
CA GLY A 259 7.98 -6.19 -16.65
C GLY A 259 6.73 -6.21 -17.54
N PRO A 260 6.34 -5.06 -18.11
CA PRO A 260 5.27 -5.02 -19.11
C PRO A 260 5.55 -5.84 -20.36
N ASP A 261 6.83 -6.11 -20.67
CA ASP A 261 7.31 -6.89 -21.81
C ASP A 261 7.23 -8.41 -21.61
N GLY A 262 7.12 -8.89 -20.37
CA GLY A 262 7.10 -10.31 -20.05
C GLY A 262 7.70 -10.62 -18.68
N TYR A 263 8.20 -11.85 -18.51
CA TYR A 263 8.89 -12.21 -17.27
C TYR A 263 10.18 -13.02 -17.50
N ILE A 264 11.06 -12.95 -16.53
CA ILE A 264 12.29 -13.75 -16.43
C ILE A 264 12.05 -14.93 -15.49
N LEU A 265 12.47 -16.12 -15.91
CA LEU A 265 12.66 -17.27 -15.05
C LEU A 265 14.17 -17.54 -14.91
N ASP A 266 14.69 -17.42 -13.70
CA ASP A 266 16.07 -17.74 -13.36
C ASP A 266 16.10 -18.90 -12.33
N PRO A 267 16.26 -20.14 -12.77
CA PRO A 267 16.25 -21.30 -11.88
C PRO A 267 17.44 -21.31 -10.91
N ASN A 268 18.50 -20.56 -11.22
CA ASN A 268 19.67 -20.43 -10.35
C ASN A 268 19.43 -19.44 -9.19
N GLY A 269 18.34 -18.68 -9.26
CA GLY A 269 17.96 -17.68 -8.27
C GLY A 269 18.47 -16.26 -8.60
N ILE A 270 17.65 -15.29 -8.21
CA ILE A 270 17.93 -13.84 -8.33
C ILE A 270 18.51 -13.39 -7.01
N SER A 271 19.84 -13.31 -6.91
CA SER A 271 20.56 -12.94 -5.69
C SER A 271 21.85 -12.17 -6.01
N GLY A 272 22.44 -11.47 -5.04
CA GLY A 272 23.67 -10.71 -5.22
C GLY A 272 23.55 -9.67 -6.33
N GLU A 273 24.51 -9.68 -7.28
CA GLU A 273 24.53 -8.74 -8.40
C GLU A 273 23.25 -8.73 -9.27
N LYS A 274 22.51 -9.81 -9.28
CA LYS A 274 21.24 -9.91 -10.02
C LYS A 274 20.14 -9.06 -9.37
N ILE A 275 20.13 -8.95 -8.04
CA ILE A 275 19.24 -8.04 -7.31
C ILE A 275 19.63 -6.59 -7.59
N ASP A 276 20.93 -6.28 -7.58
CA ASP A 276 21.43 -4.93 -7.91
C ASP A 276 21.06 -4.56 -9.36
N TYR A 277 21.10 -5.52 -10.27
CA TYR A 277 20.68 -5.30 -11.67
C TYR A 277 19.20 -4.96 -11.82
N MET A 278 18.33 -5.38 -10.90
CA MET A 278 16.94 -4.89 -10.88
C MET A 278 16.86 -3.36 -10.75
N LEU A 279 17.77 -2.74 -9.98
CA LEU A 279 17.86 -1.28 -9.88
C LEU A 279 18.37 -0.65 -11.18
N GLU A 280 19.32 -1.27 -11.88
CA GLU A 280 19.79 -0.82 -13.18
C GLU A 280 18.66 -0.84 -14.23
N LEU A 281 17.91 -1.94 -14.32
CA LEU A 281 16.73 -2.06 -15.19
C LEU A 281 15.71 -0.95 -14.94
N ARG A 282 15.43 -0.69 -13.68
CA ARG A 282 14.52 0.37 -13.28
C ARG A 282 15.05 1.76 -13.64
N SER A 283 16.33 2.02 -13.43
CA SER A 283 16.97 3.31 -13.72
C SER A 283 17.04 3.60 -15.21
N SER A 284 16.97 2.56 -16.07
CA SER A 284 16.95 2.73 -17.52
C SER A 284 15.72 3.49 -18.03
N GLY A 285 14.61 3.46 -17.25
CA GLY A 285 13.34 4.09 -17.64
C GLY A 285 12.59 3.40 -18.80
N ASN A 286 13.10 2.26 -19.28
CA ASN A 286 12.53 1.55 -20.44
C ASN A 286 11.38 0.61 -20.07
N ASP A 287 11.16 0.37 -18.77
CA ASP A 287 10.11 -0.51 -18.23
C ASP A 287 10.12 -1.93 -18.83
N VAL A 288 11.30 -2.47 -19.19
CA VAL A 288 11.46 -3.81 -19.77
C VAL A 288 12.41 -4.67 -18.95
N CYS A 289 12.14 -5.97 -18.85
CA CYS A 289 12.99 -6.91 -18.11
C CYS A 289 13.82 -7.86 -19.03
N ALA A 290 13.53 -7.91 -20.32
CA ALA A 290 14.23 -8.76 -21.30
C ALA A 290 15.78 -8.67 -21.21
N PRO A 291 16.42 -7.49 -21.00
CA PRO A 291 17.89 -7.39 -20.93
C PRO A 291 18.52 -8.21 -19.80
N TYR A 292 17.76 -8.61 -18.81
CA TYR A 292 18.25 -9.51 -17.75
C TYR A 292 18.73 -10.86 -18.32
N ALA A 293 17.97 -11.45 -19.25
CA ALA A 293 18.33 -12.73 -19.85
C ALA A 293 19.62 -12.67 -20.67
N ASP A 294 19.90 -11.52 -21.30
CA ASP A 294 21.12 -11.28 -22.04
C ASP A 294 22.34 -11.18 -21.12
N LYS A 295 22.15 -10.55 -19.95
CA LYS A 295 23.23 -10.34 -18.96
C LYS A 295 23.52 -11.60 -18.13
N PHE A 296 22.52 -12.42 -17.83
CA PHE A 296 22.65 -13.58 -16.95
C PHE A 296 22.30 -14.89 -17.68
N PRO A 297 23.29 -15.56 -18.33
CA PRO A 297 23.09 -16.83 -19.00
C PRO A 297 22.54 -17.89 -18.05
N GLY A 298 21.59 -18.70 -18.54
CA GLY A 298 20.87 -19.70 -17.74
C GLY A 298 19.52 -19.24 -17.23
N SER A 299 19.20 -17.94 -17.36
CA SER A 299 17.85 -17.42 -17.23
C SER A 299 17.13 -17.43 -18.58
N THR A 300 15.81 -17.42 -18.55
CA THR A 300 14.96 -17.42 -19.75
C THR A 300 13.95 -16.27 -19.68
N PHE A 301 13.84 -15.52 -20.77
CA PHE A 301 12.80 -14.49 -20.93
C PHE A 301 11.58 -15.07 -21.66
N PHE A 302 10.40 -14.83 -21.13
CA PHE A 302 9.10 -15.21 -21.68
C PHE A 302 8.30 -13.96 -22.08
N ALA A 303 8.39 -13.59 -23.34
CA ALA A 303 7.73 -12.40 -23.88
C ALA A 303 6.21 -12.46 -23.73
N GLY A 304 5.61 -11.37 -23.25
CA GLY A 304 4.16 -11.20 -23.14
C GLY A 304 3.48 -12.11 -22.11
N LYS A 305 4.25 -12.87 -21.33
CA LYS A 305 3.72 -13.78 -20.31
C LYS A 305 3.92 -13.23 -18.90
N LYS A 306 3.13 -13.75 -17.95
CA LYS A 306 3.20 -13.41 -16.52
C LYS A 306 3.97 -14.47 -15.72
N PRO A 307 4.59 -14.12 -14.58
CA PRO A 307 5.40 -15.06 -13.79
C PRO A 307 4.58 -16.16 -13.10
N TRP A 308 3.26 -16.12 -13.21
CA TRP A 308 2.34 -17.08 -12.59
C TRP A 308 2.34 -18.46 -13.22
N GLU A 309 3.00 -18.62 -14.37
CA GLU A 309 3.25 -19.90 -15.01
C GLU A 309 4.48 -20.65 -14.43
N ALA A 310 5.37 -19.94 -13.72
CA ALA A 310 6.50 -20.52 -13.05
C ALA A 310 6.06 -21.32 -11.82
N LYS A 311 6.60 -22.56 -11.67
CA LYS A 311 6.31 -23.35 -10.49
C LYS A 311 7.16 -22.87 -9.32
N ALA A 312 6.52 -22.42 -8.26
CA ALA A 312 7.14 -21.94 -7.04
C ALA A 312 6.35 -22.37 -5.80
N ASP A 313 6.96 -22.23 -4.63
CA ASP A 313 6.31 -22.47 -3.33
C ASP A 313 5.50 -21.23 -2.88
N ILE A 314 6.03 -20.05 -3.14
CA ILE A 314 5.49 -18.76 -2.68
C ILE A 314 5.27 -17.84 -3.89
N TYR A 315 4.10 -17.22 -3.97
CA TYR A 315 3.76 -16.28 -5.03
C TYR A 315 3.46 -14.88 -4.47
N LEU A 316 4.16 -13.88 -4.99
CA LEU A 316 4.11 -12.50 -4.51
C LEU A 316 3.81 -11.53 -5.68
N PRO A 317 2.55 -11.14 -5.91
CA PRO A 317 2.27 -10.01 -6.80
C PRO A 317 2.82 -8.70 -6.21
N CYS A 318 3.84 -8.12 -6.88
CA CYS A 318 4.59 -6.95 -6.41
C CYS A 318 4.54 -5.76 -7.38
N ALA A 319 3.80 -5.85 -8.49
CA ALA A 319 3.84 -4.85 -9.55
C ALA A 319 2.62 -3.93 -9.52
N THR A 320 1.48 -4.41 -9.99
CA THR A 320 0.30 -3.57 -10.23
C THR A 320 -0.98 -4.15 -9.62
N GLN A 321 -2.00 -3.30 -9.54
CA GLN A 321 -3.33 -3.70 -9.13
C GLN A 321 -3.94 -4.69 -10.13
N ASN A 322 -4.65 -5.72 -9.62
CA ASN A 322 -5.37 -6.73 -10.42
C ASN A 322 -4.49 -7.46 -11.46
N GLU A 323 -3.20 -7.58 -11.19
CA GLU A 323 -2.28 -8.26 -12.10
C GLU A 323 -2.45 -9.78 -12.15
N LEU A 324 -2.99 -10.39 -11.07
CA LEU A 324 -3.25 -11.81 -10.92
C LEU A 324 -4.77 -12.05 -10.99
N ASN A 325 -5.24 -12.62 -12.09
CA ASN A 325 -6.66 -12.90 -12.33
C ASN A 325 -7.06 -14.34 -11.97
N GLY A 326 -8.32 -14.70 -12.20
CA GLY A 326 -8.83 -16.04 -11.88
C GLY A 326 -8.14 -17.18 -12.62
N GLU A 327 -7.76 -16.99 -13.89
CA GLU A 327 -7.01 -18.00 -14.66
C GLU A 327 -5.57 -18.16 -14.14
N ASP A 328 -4.93 -17.05 -13.74
CA ASP A 328 -3.62 -17.08 -13.11
C ASP A 328 -3.68 -17.80 -11.76
N ALA A 329 -4.74 -17.60 -10.98
CA ALA A 329 -4.98 -18.32 -9.73
C ALA A 329 -5.12 -19.83 -9.94
N ASP A 330 -5.81 -20.28 -11.01
CA ASP A 330 -5.92 -21.70 -11.34
C ASP A 330 -4.56 -22.34 -11.66
N LYS A 331 -3.70 -21.62 -12.39
CA LYS A 331 -2.31 -22.06 -12.67
C LYS A 331 -1.49 -22.19 -11.39
N ILE A 332 -1.57 -21.20 -10.50
CA ILE A 332 -0.89 -21.20 -9.20
C ILE A 332 -1.39 -22.37 -8.33
N LEU A 333 -2.71 -22.57 -8.24
CA LEU A 333 -3.30 -23.65 -7.46
C LEU A 333 -2.89 -25.04 -7.98
N ALA A 334 -2.78 -25.20 -9.31
CA ALA A 334 -2.27 -26.42 -9.93
C ALA A 334 -0.81 -26.73 -9.53
N ALA A 335 0.00 -25.70 -9.27
CA ALA A 335 1.37 -25.85 -8.77
C ALA A 335 1.43 -26.19 -7.27
N LYS A 336 0.30 -26.20 -6.55
CA LYS A 336 0.19 -26.46 -5.11
C LYS A 336 1.05 -25.51 -4.27
N PRO A 337 0.78 -24.21 -4.30
CA PRO A 337 1.55 -23.22 -3.56
C PRO A 337 1.48 -23.47 -2.06
N VAL A 338 2.52 -23.09 -1.36
CA VAL A 338 2.53 -23.03 0.11
C VAL A 338 1.85 -21.74 0.57
N CYS A 339 2.11 -20.62 -0.15
CA CYS A 339 1.61 -19.31 0.22
C CYS A 339 1.43 -18.41 -1.01
N VAL A 340 0.39 -17.58 -0.97
CA VAL A 340 0.18 -16.45 -1.89
C VAL A 340 -0.04 -15.20 -1.04
N ALA A 341 0.71 -14.14 -1.27
CA ALA A 341 0.57 -12.90 -0.49
C ALA A 341 0.70 -11.66 -1.37
N GLU A 342 -0.29 -10.76 -1.31
CA GLU A 342 -0.31 -9.53 -2.08
C GLU A 342 0.68 -8.51 -1.53
N VAL A 343 1.71 -8.20 -2.28
CA VAL A 343 2.67 -7.13 -1.92
C VAL A 343 2.31 -5.82 -2.61
N SER A 344 1.75 -5.87 -3.81
CA SER A 344 1.09 -4.72 -4.43
C SER A 344 -0.27 -4.43 -3.79
N ASN A 345 -0.80 -3.23 -3.97
CA ASN A 345 -2.16 -2.91 -3.53
C ASN A 345 -3.16 -3.64 -4.44
N MET A 346 -3.99 -4.51 -3.84
CA MET A 346 -4.96 -5.32 -4.57
C MET A 346 -4.33 -6.05 -5.78
N GLY A 347 -3.25 -6.79 -5.55
CA GLY A 347 -2.52 -7.51 -6.61
C GLY A 347 -3.35 -8.58 -7.30
N CYS A 348 -4.29 -9.19 -6.58
CA CYS A 348 -5.25 -10.17 -7.09
C CYS A 348 -6.58 -9.51 -7.44
N THR A 349 -7.26 -10.04 -8.46
CA THR A 349 -8.68 -9.74 -8.66
C THR A 349 -9.52 -10.40 -7.56
N ALA A 350 -10.75 -9.93 -7.33
CA ALA A 350 -11.66 -10.52 -6.37
C ALA A 350 -11.87 -12.03 -6.63
N GLU A 351 -12.05 -12.42 -7.90
CA GLU A 351 -12.17 -13.82 -8.31
C GLU A 351 -10.94 -14.66 -7.90
N ALA A 352 -9.74 -14.13 -8.11
CA ALA A 352 -8.50 -14.82 -7.73
C ALA A 352 -8.39 -15.00 -6.21
N ALA A 353 -8.66 -13.95 -5.45
CA ALA A 353 -8.65 -13.97 -3.99
C ALA A 353 -9.68 -14.97 -3.44
N GLU A 354 -10.91 -14.97 -3.98
CA GLU A 354 -11.96 -15.93 -3.61
C GLU A 354 -11.53 -17.38 -3.86
N LYS A 355 -10.87 -17.67 -4.99
CA LYS A 355 -10.34 -19.03 -5.28
C LYS A 355 -9.32 -19.47 -4.24
N PHE A 356 -8.37 -18.59 -3.84
CA PHE A 356 -7.38 -18.92 -2.82
C PHE A 356 -8.02 -19.17 -1.45
N VAL A 357 -8.99 -18.36 -1.05
CA VAL A 357 -9.72 -18.53 0.21
C VAL A 357 -10.57 -19.82 0.19
N ALA A 358 -11.29 -20.06 -0.90
CA ALA A 358 -12.13 -21.26 -1.05
C ALA A 358 -11.34 -22.57 -0.99
N THR A 359 -10.12 -22.57 -1.53
CA THR A 359 -9.22 -23.75 -1.49
C THR A 359 -8.43 -23.86 -0.19
N LYS A 360 -8.65 -22.95 0.77
CA LYS A 360 -7.91 -22.89 2.05
C LYS A 360 -6.39 -22.74 1.87
N THR A 361 -5.98 -22.13 0.76
CA THR A 361 -4.58 -21.74 0.55
C THR A 361 -4.19 -20.67 1.56
N LEU A 362 -2.94 -20.66 2.04
CA LEU A 362 -2.42 -19.54 2.82
C LEU A 362 -2.37 -18.30 1.92
N PHE A 363 -3.39 -17.47 2.02
CA PHE A 363 -3.55 -16.24 1.24
C PHE A 363 -3.70 -15.03 2.16
N ALA A 364 -2.96 -13.97 1.90
CA ALA A 364 -3.06 -12.73 2.67
C ALA A 364 -3.21 -11.48 1.78
N PRO A 365 -4.10 -10.53 2.17
CA PRO A 365 -4.42 -9.35 1.38
C PRO A 365 -3.35 -8.27 1.50
N GLY A 366 -3.25 -7.42 0.47
CA GLY A 366 -2.26 -6.35 0.39
C GLY A 366 -2.29 -5.39 1.59
N LYS A 367 -3.46 -5.04 2.10
CA LYS A 367 -3.57 -4.12 3.25
C LYS A 367 -2.83 -4.58 4.52
N ALA A 368 -2.66 -5.88 4.72
CA ALA A 368 -1.86 -6.45 5.80
C ALA A 368 -0.40 -6.65 5.37
N VAL A 369 -0.20 -7.33 4.24
CA VAL A 369 1.13 -7.75 3.77
C VAL A 369 2.01 -6.55 3.41
N ASN A 370 1.50 -5.55 2.72
CA ASN A 370 2.27 -4.41 2.22
C ASN A 370 2.30 -3.21 3.19
N ALA A 371 1.86 -3.39 4.42
CA ALA A 371 1.82 -2.32 5.42
C ALA A 371 3.22 -1.80 5.82
N GLY A 372 4.30 -2.48 5.44
CA GLY A 372 5.67 -2.07 5.74
C GLY A 372 6.01 -0.66 5.27
N GLY A 373 5.50 -0.25 4.10
CA GLY A 373 5.70 1.11 3.58
C GLY A 373 5.07 2.19 4.46
N VAL A 374 3.82 2.01 4.88
CA VAL A 374 3.15 2.97 5.77
C VAL A 374 3.67 2.86 7.21
N ALA A 375 4.05 1.68 7.67
CA ALA A 375 4.71 1.50 8.96
C ALA A 375 6.00 2.33 9.04
N THR A 376 6.87 2.23 8.04
CA THR A 376 8.10 3.04 7.97
C THR A 376 7.78 4.54 7.87
N SER A 377 6.70 4.93 7.20
CA SER A 377 6.23 6.33 7.22
C SER A 377 5.87 6.78 8.64
N GLY A 378 5.19 5.96 9.42
CA GLY A 378 4.90 6.26 10.83
C GLY A 378 6.16 6.31 11.70
N LEU A 379 7.16 5.46 11.42
CA LEU A 379 8.46 5.54 12.08
C LEU A 379 9.21 6.83 11.72
N GLU A 380 9.10 7.30 10.48
CA GLU A 380 9.62 8.61 10.06
C GLU A 380 8.95 9.76 10.84
N MET A 381 7.61 9.71 10.99
CA MET A 381 6.89 10.68 11.82
C MET A 381 7.38 10.68 13.28
N THR A 382 7.63 9.50 13.85
CA THR A 382 8.17 9.37 15.22
C THR A 382 9.56 9.99 15.33
N GLN A 383 10.47 9.68 14.40
CA GLN A 383 11.80 10.27 14.36
C GLN A 383 11.74 11.80 14.22
N ASN A 384 10.81 12.31 13.39
CA ASN A 384 10.60 13.76 13.23
C ASN A 384 10.11 14.41 14.54
N SER A 385 9.20 13.77 15.26
CA SER A 385 8.72 14.27 16.56
C SER A 385 9.80 14.30 17.63
N LEU A 386 10.69 13.29 17.63
CA LEU A 386 11.82 13.20 18.53
C LEU A 386 12.99 14.11 18.10
N ARG A 387 13.02 14.55 16.84
CA ARG A 387 14.15 15.22 16.18
C ARG A 387 15.45 14.40 16.23
N LEU A 388 15.32 13.08 16.13
CA LEU A 388 16.41 12.10 16.12
C LEU A 388 16.24 11.15 14.94
N GLY A 389 17.35 10.82 14.28
CA GLY A 389 17.40 9.74 13.30
C GLY A 389 17.74 8.41 13.97
N TRP A 390 17.12 7.34 13.50
CA TRP A 390 17.46 5.98 13.91
C TRP A 390 18.37 5.32 12.89
N THR A 391 19.20 4.39 13.38
CA THR A 391 20.01 3.50 12.54
C THR A 391 19.15 2.56 11.72
N GLY A 392 19.71 2.01 10.64
CA GLY A 392 18.99 1.01 9.84
C GLY A 392 18.53 -0.20 10.66
N LYS A 393 19.35 -0.64 11.61
CA LYS A 393 18.99 -1.74 12.51
C LYS A 393 17.78 -1.42 13.37
N GLU A 394 17.74 -0.23 13.98
CA GLU A 394 16.60 0.20 14.81
C GLU A 394 15.31 0.31 14.01
N VAL A 395 15.37 0.82 12.78
CA VAL A 395 14.19 0.91 11.90
C VAL A 395 13.73 -0.48 11.49
N ASP A 396 14.64 -1.37 11.11
CA ASP A 396 14.31 -2.75 10.69
C ASP A 396 13.70 -3.58 11.83
N GLU A 397 14.25 -3.50 13.03
CA GLU A 397 13.70 -4.18 14.22
C GLU A 397 12.28 -3.70 14.55
N ARG A 398 12.02 -2.39 14.46
CA ARG A 398 10.68 -1.81 14.67
C ARG A 398 9.72 -2.22 13.56
N LEU A 399 10.17 -2.21 12.30
CA LEU A 399 9.38 -2.67 11.18
C LEU A 399 8.98 -4.13 11.34
N HIS A 400 9.93 -4.99 11.72
CA HIS A 400 9.67 -6.40 11.98
C HIS A 400 8.62 -6.57 13.09
N HIS A 401 8.77 -5.86 14.21
CA HIS A 401 7.80 -5.91 15.31
C HIS A 401 6.40 -5.45 14.88
N ILE A 402 6.29 -4.38 14.09
CA ILE A 402 5.00 -3.91 13.57
C ILE A 402 4.35 -4.98 12.67
N MET A 403 5.12 -5.57 11.76
CA MET A 403 4.60 -6.61 10.86
C MET A 403 4.15 -7.86 11.64
N SER A 404 4.89 -8.23 12.71
CA SER A 404 4.49 -9.29 13.64
C SER A 404 3.14 -8.98 14.31
N SER A 405 2.98 -7.77 14.81
CA SER A 405 1.73 -7.34 15.45
C SER A 405 0.55 -7.34 14.47
N ILE A 406 0.78 -6.95 13.21
CA ILE A 406 -0.25 -7.03 12.16
C ILE A 406 -0.66 -8.49 11.93
N HIS A 407 0.32 -9.39 11.80
CA HIS A 407 0.07 -10.81 11.60
C HIS A 407 -0.73 -11.42 12.77
N GLU A 408 -0.33 -11.15 14.00
CA GLU A 408 -1.02 -11.62 15.21
C GLU A 408 -2.49 -11.16 15.25
N GLN A 409 -2.76 -9.90 14.89
CA GLN A 409 -4.13 -9.39 14.80
C GLN A 409 -4.94 -10.10 13.72
N CYS A 410 -4.35 -10.33 12.54
CA CYS A 410 -5.01 -11.08 11.48
C CYS A 410 -5.33 -12.52 11.90
N VAL A 411 -4.43 -13.18 12.59
CA VAL A 411 -4.64 -14.53 13.16
C VAL A 411 -5.76 -14.51 14.19
N LYS A 412 -5.73 -13.56 15.13
CA LYS A 412 -6.73 -13.43 16.21
C LYS A 412 -8.16 -13.34 15.66
N TYR A 413 -8.38 -12.57 14.62
CA TYR A 413 -9.72 -12.32 14.08
C TYR A 413 -10.07 -13.17 12.85
N GLY A 414 -9.09 -13.81 12.22
CA GLY A 414 -9.28 -14.62 11.01
C GLY A 414 -9.29 -16.12 11.23
N THR A 415 -8.93 -16.62 12.43
CA THR A 415 -8.88 -18.06 12.71
C THR A 415 -10.28 -18.65 12.79
N GLU A 416 -10.57 -19.60 11.92
CA GLU A 416 -11.80 -20.37 11.90
C GLU A 416 -11.75 -21.56 12.86
N VAL A 417 -12.92 -22.13 13.17
CA VAL A 417 -13.06 -23.31 14.06
C VAL A 417 -12.23 -24.52 13.61
N ASN A 418 -12.05 -24.66 12.30
CA ASN A 418 -11.27 -25.75 11.68
C ASN A 418 -9.73 -25.49 11.68
N GLY A 419 -9.27 -24.36 12.24
CA GLY A 419 -7.87 -23.97 12.30
C GLY A 419 -7.33 -23.31 11.02
N TYR A 420 -8.19 -23.05 10.03
CA TYR A 420 -7.83 -22.19 8.88
C TYR A 420 -7.77 -20.73 9.32
N ILE A 421 -6.83 -19.99 8.77
CA ILE A 421 -6.69 -18.55 9.03
C ILE A 421 -7.11 -17.82 7.75
N ASP A 422 -8.27 -17.18 7.80
CA ASP A 422 -8.72 -16.25 6.76
C ASP A 422 -8.11 -14.86 7.03
N TYR A 423 -6.97 -14.59 6.42
CA TYR A 423 -6.26 -13.33 6.59
C TYR A 423 -7.01 -12.12 6.01
N VAL A 424 -7.87 -12.32 5.01
CA VAL A 424 -8.70 -11.24 4.45
C VAL A 424 -9.71 -10.77 5.49
N LYS A 425 -10.47 -11.72 6.04
CA LYS A 425 -11.42 -11.46 7.13
C LYS A 425 -10.71 -10.91 8.37
N GLY A 426 -9.59 -11.53 8.74
CA GLY A 426 -8.79 -11.13 9.91
C GLY A 426 -8.31 -9.68 9.82
N ALA A 427 -7.76 -9.27 8.69
CA ALA A 427 -7.30 -7.90 8.48
C ALA A 427 -8.43 -6.87 8.52
N ASN A 428 -9.56 -7.16 7.86
CA ASN A 428 -10.71 -6.26 7.84
C ASN A 428 -11.30 -6.08 9.24
N ILE A 429 -11.51 -7.16 9.98
CA ILE A 429 -12.08 -7.11 11.34
C ILE A 429 -11.12 -6.41 12.30
N ALA A 430 -9.83 -6.74 12.27
CA ALA A 430 -8.84 -6.12 13.16
C ALA A 430 -8.77 -4.61 12.98
N GLY A 431 -8.70 -4.14 11.73
CA GLY A 431 -8.70 -2.71 11.41
C GLY A 431 -9.99 -2.03 11.84
N PHE A 432 -11.15 -2.62 11.51
CA PHE A 432 -12.46 -2.11 11.91
C PHE A 432 -12.59 -1.97 13.43
N MET A 433 -12.31 -3.03 14.19
CA MET A 433 -12.49 -3.03 15.65
C MET A 433 -11.66 -1.94 16.33
N LYS A 434 -10.43 -1.73 15.89
CA LYS A 434 -9.58 -0.67 16.46
C LYS A 434 -10.18 0.72 16.21
N VAL A 435 -10.60 1.02 15.00
CA VAL A 435 -11.20 2.31 14.65
C VAL A 435 -12.54 2.50 15.35
N ALA A 436 -13.40 1.47 15.36
CA ALA A 436 -14.71 1.52 16.01
C ALA A 436 -14.61 1.80 17.51
N HIS A 437 -13.69 1.11 18.21
CA HIS A 437 -13.46 1.34 19.64
C HIS A 437 -12.93 2.76 19.93
N ALA A 438 -12.02 3.28 19.09
CA ALA A 438 -11.54 4.65 19.22
C ALA A 438 -12.68 5.67 19.02
N MET A 439 -13.51 5.49 17.99
CA MET A 439 -14.67 6.32 17.74
C MET A 439 -15.69 6.28 18.89
N MET A 440 -15.91 5.09 19.48
CA MET A 440 -16.78 4.93 20.65
C MET A 440 -16.23 5.66 21.87
N ALA A 441 -14.94 5.53 22.13
CA ALA A 441 -14.29 6.16 23.30
C ALA A 441 -14.28 7.69 23.23
N GLN A 442 -14.20 8.25 22.00
CA GLN A 442 -14.19 9.69 21.75
C GLN A 442 -15.59 10.31 21.64
N GLY A 443 -16.66 9.49 21.64
CA GLY A 443 -18.03 9.95 21.56
C GLY A 443 -18.45 10.38 20.15
N ILE A 444 -19.31 11.40 20.08
CA ILE A 444 -19.83 11.97 18.83
C ILE A 444 -19.10 13.31 18.60
N ALA A 445 -17.90 13.21 18.07
CA ALA A 445 -17.08 14.38 17.74
C ALA A 445 -17.04 14.61 16.23
#